data_a0e9d5c51ca7bd5350b844dd6622d60f
#
_entry.id   a0e9d5c51ca7bd5350b844dd6622d60f
#
_cell.length_a   1.000
_cell.length_b   1.000
_cell.length_c   1.000
_cell.angle_alpha   90.00
_cell.angle_beta   90.00
_cell.angle_gamma   90.00
#
_symmetry.space_group_name_H-M   'P 1'
#
loop_
_entity.id
_entity.type
_entity.pdbx_description
1 polymer ?
#
loop_
_entity_poly.entity_id
_entity_poly.type
_entity_poly.pdbx_seq_one_letter_code
_entity_poly.pdbx_strand_id
1 'polypeptide(L)'
;EGDPSEALAEVIRDAAARHAPVLIPSFAVGRTQDLLYQIRELEDAGRIPIVPVRADSPMAAEATRAYLRCAEEHDEETVRLKDLERNPLQTHSMLFASSPSESRKLNEETGARVLIAASGMMTGGRILHHAMRILPDPKAVLCFVGYQAEGTTGRRILDGEPEVKIMKEWVPVRCRIARLGGWSAHGDYEDLLRWMSPLATAP
;
A
#
# COMPACT_ATOMS: atom_id res chain seq x y z
N GLU A 1 18.29 -10.33 -0.79
CA GLU A 1 17.23 -9.33 -0.56
C GLU A 1 16.60 -9.62 0.81
N GLY A 2 16.42 -8.57 1.65
CA GLY A 2 15.84 -8.74 2.98
C GLY A 2 14.35 -9.11 2.93
N ASP A 3 13.79 -9.53 4.06
CA ASP A 3 12.36 -9.82 4.22
C ASP A 3 11.53 -8.54 3.93
N PRO A 4 10.66 -8.54 2.89
CA PRO A 4 9.84 -7.38 2.55
C PRO A 4 8.91 -6.94 3.69
N SER A 5 8.48 -7.89 4.54
CA SER A 5 7.61 -7.60 5.68
C SER A 5 8.37 -6.85 6.77
N GLU A 6 9.65 -7.14 7.00
CA GLU A 6 10.49 -6.41 7.96
C GLU A 6 10.73 -4.97 7.50
N ALA A 7 10.99 -4.75 6.21
CA ALA A 7 11.15 -3.40 5.68
C ALA A 7 9.87 -2.56 5.87
N LEU A 8 8.69 -3.14 5.70
CA LEU A 8 7.42 -2.47 5.98
C LEU A 8 7.27 -2.19 7.49
N ALA A 9 7.64 -3.16 8.33
CA ALA A 9 7.60 -3.01 9.79
C ALA A 9 8.50 -1.86 10.28
N GLU A 10 9.71 -1.75 9.75
CA GLU A 10 10.63 -0.65 10.06
C GLU A 10 10.03 0.72 9.73
N VAL A 11 9.44 0.86 8.54
CA VAL A 11 8.77 2.10 8.11
C VAL A 11 7.65 2.48 9.06
N ILE A 12 6.79 1.52 9.45
CA ILE A 12 5.66 1.78 10.34
C ILE A 12 6.14 2.10 11.76
N ARG A 13 7.12 1.36 12.30
CA ARG A 13 7.68 1.63 13.64
C ARG A 13 8.32 3.01 13.73
N ASP A 14 9.14 3.38 12.74
CA ASP A 14 9.78 4.70 12.69
C ASP A 14 8.74 5.83 12.59
N ALA A 15 7.75 5.69 11.74
CA ALA A 15 6.68 6.67 11.62
C ALA A 15 5.84 6.76 12.92
N ALA A 16 5.52 5.63 13.54
CA ALA A 16 4.79 5.61 14.82
C ALA A 16 5.57 6.30 15.94
N ALA A 17 6.87 6.05 16.06
CA ALA A 17 7.74 6.71 17.05
C ALA A 17 7.81 8.24 16.87
N ARG A 18 7.66 8.71 15.64
CA ARG A 18 7.64 10.15 15.32
C ARG A 18 6.23 10.76 15.30
N HIS A 19 5.20 9.97 15.63
CA HIS A 19 3.79 10.36 15.51
C HIS A 19 3.44 10.90 14.11
N ALA A 20 3.97 10.26 13.08
CA ALA A 20 3.87 10.69 11.70
C ALA A 20 3.02 9.75 10.84
N PRO A 21 2.36 10.24 9.78
CA PRO A 21 1.63 9.39 8.85
C PRO A 21 2.57 8.70 7.85
N VAL A 22 2.18 7.49 7.43
CA VAL A 22 2.74 6.77 6.29
C VAL A 22 1.71 6.78 5.17
N LEU A 23 2.03 7.35 4.02
CA LEU A 23 1.21 7.28 2.81
C LEU A 23 1.74 6.21 1.87
N ILE A 24 0.88 5.27 1.47
CA ILE A 24 1.24 4.16 0.57
C ILE A 24 0.39 4.25 -0.70
N PRO A 25 0.97 4.67 -1.83
CA PRO A 25 0.32 4.55 -3.14
C PRO A 25 0.14 3.08 -3.49
N SER A 26 -1.10 2.67 -3.79
CA SER A 26 -1.41 1.26 -4.02
C SER A 26 -2.46 1.08 -5.10
N PHE A 27 -2.38 -0.04 -5.84
CA PHE A 27 -3.50 -0.49 -6.66
C PHE A 27 -4.63 -0.98 -5.75
N ALA A 28 -5.87 -0.69 -6.17
CA ALA A 28 -7.06 -1.02 -5.39
C ALA A 28 -7.29 -2.54 -5.27
N VAL A 29 -6.85 -3.30 -6.27
CA VAL A 29 -6.99 -4.76 -6.34
C VAL A 29 -5.61 -5.40 -6.26
N GLY A 30 -5.48 -6.46 -5.50
CA GLY A 30 -4.24 -7.20 -5.23
C GLY A 30 -3.39 -6.49 -4.19
N ARG A 31 -2.61 -5.48 -4.58
CA ARG A 31 -1.62 -4.82 -3.72
C ARG A 31 -2.19 -4.24 -2.41
N THR A 32 -3.39 -3.68 -2.43
CA THR A 32 -4.02 -3.19 -1.20
C THR A 32 -4.32 -4.35 -0.24
N GLN A 33 -4.83 -5.48 -0.76
CA GLN A 33 -5.11 -6.66 0.05
C GLN A 33 -3.83 -7.28 0.62
N ASP A 34 -2.76 -7.36 -0.18
CA ASP A 34 -1.44 -7.82 0.28
C ASP A 34 -0.93 -6.97 1.46
N LEU A 35 -1.04 -5.63 1.33
CA LEU A 35 -0.63 -4.70 2.40
C LEU A 35 -1.45 -4.90 3.68
N LEU A 36 -2.78 -5.05 3.55
CA LEU A 36 -3.66 -5.26 4.69
C LEU A 36 -3.34 -6.57 5.41
N TYR A 37 -3.12 -7.63 4.64
CA TYR A 37 -2.70 -8.93 5.15
C TYR A 37 -1.38 -8.82 5.93
N GLN A 38 -0.36 -8.24 5.32
CA GLN A 38 0.96 -8.09 5.94
C GLN A 38 0.94 -7.19 7.18
N ILE A 39 0.20 -6.08 7.16
CA ILE A 39 0.08 -5.19 8.32
C ILE A 39 -0.59 -5.95 9.48
N ARG A 40 -1.66 -6.71 9.21
CA ARG A 40 -2.32 -7.54 10.24
C ARG A 40 -1.35 -8.57 10.81
N GLU A 41 -0.60 -9.30 9.96
CA GLU A 41 0.41 -10.27 10.41
C GLU A 41 1.45 -9.62 11.33
N LEU A 42 1.92 -8.43 10.97
CA LEU A 42 2.89 -7.68 11.78
C LEU A 42 2.30 -7.20 13.12
N GLU A 43 1.02 -6.78 13.13
CA GLU A 43 0.29 -6.41 14.36
C GLU A 43 0.11 -7.63 15.26
N ASP A 44 -0.34 -8.76 14.72
CA ASP A 44 -0.58 -10.01 15.44
C ASP A 44 0.71 -10.59 16.04
N ALA A 45 1.82 -10.46 15.33
CA ALA A 45 3.14 -10.87 15.80
C ALA A 45 3.79 -9.86 16.78
N GLY A 46 3.15 -8.72 17.06
CA GLY A 46 3.70 -7.66 17.90
C GLY A 46 4.94 -6.98 17.32
N ARG A 47 5.18 -7.12 16.00
CA ARG A 47 6.33 -6.53 15.30
C ARG A 47 6.16 -5.05 15.01
N ILE A 48 4.93 -4.56 15.00
CA ILE A 48 4.58 -3.14 14.87
C ILE A 48 3.57 -2.75 15.96
N PRO A 49 3.52 -1.47 16.36
CA PRO A 49 2.43 -0.99 17.21
C PRO A 49 1.11 -0.98 16.43
N ILE A 50 -0.01 -1.16 17.13
CA ILE A 50 -1.33 -0.97 16.52
C ILE A 50 -1.51 0.52 16.22
N VAL A 51 -1.59 0.84 14.93
CA VAL A 51 -1.85 2.20 14.43
C VAL A 51 -3.11 2.21 13.56
N PRO A 52 -3.80 3.35 13.43
CA PRO A 52 -4.91 3.45 12.50
C PRO A 52 -4.49 3.14 11.06
N VAL A 53 -5.14 2.16 10.42
CA VAL A 53 -4.97 1.84 9.00
C VAL A 53 -6.19 2.35 8.24
N ARG A 54 -5.97 3.16 7.23
CA ARG A 54 -6.99 3.80 6.41
C ARG A 54 -6.81 3.42 4.96
N ALA A 55 -7.77 2.72 4.38
CA ALA A 55 -7.79 2.40 2.96
C ALA A 55 -8.78 3.33 2.25
N ASP A 56 -8.25 4.33 1.53
CA ASP A 56 -9.07 5.33 0.85
C ASP A 56 -9.30 4.98 -0.62
N SER A 57 -10.14 3.98 -0.84
CA SER A 57 -10.56 3.54 -2.18
C SER A 57 -11.87 2.75 -2.11
N PRO A 58 -12.96 3.22 -2.74
CA PRO A 58 -14.19 2.44 -2.87
C PRO A 58 -13.97 1.10 -3.57
N MET A 59 -13.14 1.10 -4.63
CA MET A 59 -12.79 -0.12 -5.37
C MET A 59 -12.03 -1.11 -4.49
N ALA A 60 -11.11 -0.64 -3.64
CA ALA A 60 -10.40 -1.53 -2.72
C ALA A 60 -11.35 -2.15 -1.69
N ALA A 61 -12.32 -1.39 -1.19
CA ALA A 61 -13.33 -1.91 -0.28
C ALA A 61 -14.19 -3.02 -0.94
N GLU A 62 -14.61 -2.81 -2.20
CA GLU A 62 -15.37 -3.83 -2.95
C GLU A 62 -14.51 -5.06 -3.27
N ALA A 63 -13.28 -4.86 -3.73
CA ALA A 63 -12.34 -5.94 -3.99
C ALA A 63 -12.11 -6.78 -2.72
N THR A 64 -11.85 -6.14 -1.58
CA THR A 64 -11.64 -6.85 -0.30
C THR A 64 -12.87 -7.68 0.09
N ARG A 65 -14.09 -7.14 -0.09
CA ARG A 65 -15.31 -7.91 0.14
C ARG A 65 -15.45 -9.09 -0.83
N ALA A 66 -15.04 -8.93 -2.09
CA ALA A 66 -15.05 -10.02 -3.07
C ALA A 66 -14.07 -11.13 -2.67
N TYR A 67 -12.84 -10.79 -2.31
CA TYR A 67 -11.85 -11.75 -1.80
C TYR A 67 -12.40 -12.56 -0.63
N LEU A 68 -13.01 -11.91 0.35
CA LEU A 68 -13.55 -12.60 1.52
C LEU A 68 -14.75 -13.52 1.22
N ARG A 69 -15.46 -13.30 0.12
CA ARG A 69 -16.59 -14.14 -0.31
C ARG A 69 -16.19 -15.37 -1.10
N CYS A 70 -15.09 -15.30 -1.85
CA CYS A 70 -14.60 -16.40 -2.69
C CYS A 70 -13.76 -17.40 -1.86
N ALA A 71 -14.41 -18.08 -0.92
CA ALA A 71 -13.73 -18.96 0.04
C ALA A 71 -13.05 -20.17 -0.62
N GLU A 72 -13.55 -20.59 -1.75
CA GLU A 72 -13.03 -21.70 -2.57
C GLU A 72 -11.66 -21.39 -3.20
N GLU A 73 -11.32 -20.12 -3.34
CA GLU A 73 -10.04 -19.66 -3.89
C GLU A 73 -9.01 -19.34 -2.80
N HIS A 74 -9.36 -19.54 -1.52
CA HIS A 74 -8.46 -19.26 -0.41
C HIS A 74 -7.44 -20.38 -0.23
N ASP A 75 -6.20 -19.99 0.08
CA ASP A 75 -5.17 -20.90 0.52
C ASP A 75 -5.45 -21.48 1.92
N GLU A 76 -4.70 -22.50 2.31
CA GLU A 76 -4.88 -23.17 3.60
C GLU A 76 -4.69 -22.23 4.79
N GLU A 77 -3.83 -21.22 4.67
CA GLU A 77 -3.56 -20.26 5.74
C GLU A 77 -4.76 -19.33 5.95
N THR A 78 -5.33 -18.81 4.87
CA THR A 78 -6.53 -17.98 4.90
C THR A 78 -7.73 -18.75 5.44
N VAL A 79 -7.87 -20.03 5.09
CA VAL A 79 -8.92 -20.92 5.63
C VAL A 79 -8.76 -21.07 7.13
N ARG A 80 -7.55 -21.36 7.64
CA ARG A 80 -7.29 -21.47 9.09
C ARG A 80 -7.62 -20.21 9.87
N LEU A 81 -7.34 -19.03 9.31
CA LEU A 81 -7.70 -17.75 9.94
C LEU A 81 -9.21 -17.59 10.06
N LYS A 82 -9.97 -18.00 9.05
CA LYS A 82 -11.45 -17.99 9.09
C LYS A 82 -11.99 -18.95 10.15
N ASP A 83 -11.42 -20.13 10.29
CA ASP A 83 -11.81 -21.11 11.32
C ASP A 83 -11.61 -20.55 12.74
N LEU A 84 -10.67 -19.60 12.90
CA LEU A 84 -10.43 -18.86 14.13
C LEU A 84 -11.29 -17.59 14.24
N GLU A 85 -12.32 -17.42 13.41
CA GLU A 85 -13.15 -16.22 13.31
C GLU A 85 -12.37 -14.93 13.04
N ARG A 86 -11.19 -15.03 12.43
CA ARG A 86 -10.31 -13.90 12.12
C ARG A 86 -10.43 -13.52 10.64
N ASN A 87 -10.64 -12.24 10.39
CA ASN A 87 -10.63 -11.73 9.02
C ASN A 87 -9.17 -11.48 8.57
N PRO A 88 -8.65 -12.22 7.57
CA PRO A 88 -7.27 -12.11 7.15
C PRO A 88 -6.87 -10.74 6.58
N LEU A 89 -7.85 -9.95 6.14
CA LEU A 89 -7.63 -8.64 5.51
C LEU A 89 -8.07 -7.47 6.42
N GLN A 90 -8.28 -7.73 7.72
CA GLN A 90 -8.71 -6.71 8.68
C GLN A 90 -7.64 -6.50 9.74
N THR A 91 -7.00 -5.35 9.73
CA THR A 91 -6.08 -4.91 10.78
C THR A 91 -6.85 -4.48 12.03
N HIS A 92 -6.19 -4.39 13.19
CA HIS A 92 -6.85 -4.10 14.47
C HIS A 92 -7.58 -2.74 14.50
N SER A 93 -7.11 -1.75 13.73
CA SER A 93 -7.70 -0.40 13.69
C SER A 93 -7.91 0.07 12.25
N MET A 94 -8.72 -0.69 11.49
CA MET A 94 -8.94 -0.45 10.07
C MET A 94 -10.23 0.28 9.77
N LEU A 95 -10.17 1.17 8.74
CA LEU A 95 -11.34 1.80 8.15
C LEU A 95 -11.16 1.94 6.64
N PHE A 96 -12.20 1.57 5.89
CA PHE A 96 -12.32 1.90 4.47
C PHE A 96 -13.12 3.21 4.31
N ALA A 97 -12.53 4.18 3.59
CA ALA A 97 -13.25 5.35 3.15
C ALA A 97 -13.85 5.11 1.76
N SER A 98 -15.15 4.97 1.69
CA SER A 98 -15.87 4.67 0.45
C SER A 98 -16.43 5.94 -0.20
N SER A 99 -16.78 6.96 0.58
CA SER A 99 -17.35 8.22 0.09
C SER A 99 -16.31 9.36 0.01
N PRO A 100 -16.56 10.40 -0.80
CA PRO A 100 -15.73 11.60 -0.82
C PRO A 100 -15.72 12.37 0.51
N SER A 101 -16.79 12.30 1.28
CA SER A 101 -16.86 12.93 2.60
C SER A 101 -15.97 12.23 3.62
N GLU A 102 -15.96 10.89 3.62
CA GLU A 102 -15.04 10.10 4.46
C GLU A 102 -13.59 10.35 4.08
N SER A 103 -13.27 10.36 2.77
CA SER A 103 -11.93 10.66 2.28
C SER A 103 -11.42 12.03 2.75
N ARG A 104 -12.29 13.05 2.76
CA ARG A 104 -11.92 14.38 3.28
C ARG A 104 -11.61 14.35 4.78
N LYS A 105 -12.38 13.60 5.57
CA LYS A 105 -12.15 13.46 7.02
C LYS A 105 -10.78 12.82 7.32
N LEU A 106 -10.32 11.87 6.48
CA LEU A 106 -8.99 11.28 6.66
C LEU A 106 -7.86 12.31 6.55
N ASN A 107 -8.07 13.38 5.79
CA ASN A 107 -7.11 14.48 5.70
C ASN A 107 -7.06 15.35 6.96
N GLU A 108 -8.05 15.26 7.83
CA GLU A 108 -8.11 15.99 9.11
C GLU A 108 -7.48 15.17 10.25
N GLU A 109 -7.33 13.86 10.07
CA GLU A 109 -6.65 13.00 11.03
C GLU A 109 -5.18 13.43 11.21
N THR A 110 -4.70 13.36 12.45
CA THR A 110 -3.32 13.67 12.83
C THR A 110 -2.67 12.46 13.52
N GLY A 111 -1.34 12.51 13.67
CA GLY A 111 -0.59 11.47 14.36
C GLY A 111 -0.23 10.27 13.48
N ALA A 112 0.30 9.24 14.13
CA ALA A 112 0.75 8.02 13.47
C ALA A 112 -0.44 7.27 12.86
N ARG A 113 -0.35 6.94 11.60
CA ARG A 113 -1.32 6.12 10.85
C ARG A 113 -0.74 5.64 9.53
N VAL A 114 -1.29 4.57 9.00
CA VAL A 114 -1.02 4.10 7.64
C VAL A 114 -2.21 4.48 6.76
N LEU A 115 -1.96 5.20 5.67
CA LEU A 115 -2.95 5.62 4.69
C LEU A 115 -2.64 4.99 3.35
N ILE A 116 -3.49 4.10 2.88
CA ILE A 116 -3.37 3.37 1.61
C ILE A 116 -4.37 3.97 0.63
N ALA A 117 -3.93 4.44 -0.54
CA ALA A 117 -4.82 5.04 -1.51
C ALA A 117 -4.39 4.78 -2.97
N ALA A 118 -5.36 4.69 -3.87
CA ALA A 118 -5.12 4.57 -5.30
C ALA A 118 -4.96 5.97 -5.96
N SER A 119 -4.15 6.07 -6.99
CA SER A 119 -3.47 5.06 -7.80
C SER A 119 -2.04 4.77 -7.28
N GLY A 120 -1.56 3.54 -7.57
CA GLY A 120 -0.25 3.07 -7.11
C GLY A 120 0.95 3.81 -7.72
N MET A 121 0.78 4.54 -8.83
CA MET A 121 1.84 5.34 -9.48
C MET A 121 1.61 6.85 -9.33
N MET A 122 0.66 7.27 -8.48
CA MET A 122 0.31 8.67 -8.22
C MET A 122 -0.06 9.47 -9.49
N THR A 123 -0.67 8.83 -10.46
CA THR A 123 -1.11 9.47 -11.71
C THR A 123 -2.51 10.05 -11.65
N GLY A 124 -3.29 9.69 -10.63
CA GLY A 124 -4.68 10.12 -10.43
C GLY A 124 -5.24 9.54 -9.14
N GLY A 125 -6.52 9.79 -8.88
CA GLY A 125 -7.23 9.23 -7.73
C GLY A 125 -7.03 9.98 -6.42
N ARG A 126 -7.54 9.39 -5.34
CA ARG A 126 -7.56 10.01 -4.00
C ARG A 126 -6.17 10.20 -3.40
N ILE A 127 -5.20 9.38 -3.82
CA ILE A 127 -3.79 9.51 -3.42
C ILE A 127 -3.25 10.92 -3.65
N LEU A 128 -3.67 11.60 -4.71
CA LEU A 128 -3.19 12.96 -5.01
C LEU A 128 -3.65 13.98 -3.96
N HIS A 129 -4.88 13.85 -3.45
CA HIS A 129 -5.39 14.72 -2.39
C HIS A 129 -4.62 14.54 -1.08
N HIS A 130 -4.28 13.30 -0.74
CA HIS A 130 -3.46 13.01 0.43
C HIS A 130 -2.01 13.48 0.23
N ALA A 131 -1.45 13.29 -0.96
CA ALA A 131 -0.09 13.70 -1.29
C ALA A 131 0.12 15.22 -1.14
N MET A 132 -0.86 16.05 -1.49
CA MET A 132 -0.78 17.50 -1.30
C MET A 132 -0.50 17.91 0.16
N ARG A 133 -0.90 17.08 1.14
CA ARG A 133 -0.68 17.33 2.56
C ARG A 133 0.53 16.60 3.12
N ILE A 134 0.77 15.39 2.63
CA ILE A 134 1.82 14.50 3.13
C ILE A 134 3.19 14.88 2.59
N LEU A 135 3.30 15.20 1.29
CA LEU A 135 4.60 15.52 0.69
C LEU A 135 5.32 16.72 1.35
N PRO A 136 4.63 17.81 1.73
CA PRO A 136 5.30 18.95 2.40
C PRO A 136 5.69 18.69 3.85
N ASP A 137 5.16 17.63 4.50
CA ASP A 137 5.44 17.35 5.91
C ASP A 137 6.75 16.57 6.08
N PRO A 138 7.82 17.16 6.65
CA PRO A 138 9.11 16.48 6.81
C PRO A 138 9.07 15.30 7.81
N LYS A 139 8.04 15.17 8.63
CA LYS A 139 7.85 14.04 9.54
C LYS A 139 7.23 12.84 8.85
N ALA A 140 6.40 13.08 7.84
CA ALA A 140 5.66 12.05 7.12
C ALA A 140 6.56 11.12 6.31
N VAL A 141 6.00 9.96 5.93
CA VAL A 141 6.67 9.01 5.02
C VAL A 141 5.77 8.74 3.84
N LEU A 142 6.30 8.87 2.62
CA LEU A 142 5.72 8.30 1.41
C LEU A 142 6.44 6.98 1.12
N CYS A 143 5.70 5.87 1.14
CA CYS A 143 6.25 4.52 1.03
C CYS A 143 5.78 3.85 -0.27
N PHE A 144 6.68 3.65 -1.20
CA PHE A 144 6.41 2.94 -2.45
C PHE A 144 6.62 1.43 -2.28
N VAL A 145 5.59 0.65 -2.62
CA VAL A 145 5.58 -0.83 -2.54
C VAL A 145 5.46 -1.48 -3.93
N GLY A 146 5.64 -0.72 -4.98
CA GLY A 146 5.50 -1.19 -6.35
C GLY A 146 6.33 -0.36 -7.33
N TYR A 147 6.41 -0.90 -8.55
CA TYR A 147 7.10 -0.23 -9.66
C TYR A 147 6.46 1.13 -9.97
N GLN A 148 7.32 2.10 -10.30
CA GLN A 148 6.91 3.43 -10.74
C GLN A 148 7.40 3.64 -12.17
N ALA A 149 6.47 3.72 -13.12
CA ALA A 149 6.79 3.89 -14.53
C ALA A 149 7.29 5.31 -14.83
N GLU A 150 8.14 5.42 -15.84
CA GLU A 150 8.62 6.71 -16.34
C GLU A 150 7.45 7.66 -16.67
N GLY A 151 7.65 8.94 -16.40
CA GLY A 151 6.63 9.97 -16.62
C GLY A 151 5.54 10.06 -15.55
N THR A 152 5.49 9.14 -14.57
CA THR A 152 4.53 9.19 -13.47
C THR A 152 5.00 10.11 -12.34
N THR A 153 4.05 10.66 -11.57
CA THR A 153 4.40 11.49 -10.40
C THR A 153 5.18 10.69 -9.37
N GLY A 154 4.83 9.43 -9.13
CA GLY A 154 5.56 8.56 -8.21
C GLY A 154 7.01 8.35 -8.65
N ARG A 155 7.27 8.19 -9.95
CA ARG A 155 8.62 8.05 -10.48
C ARG A 155 9.46 9.31 -10.30
N ARG A 156 8.91 10.47 -10.59
CA ARG A 156 9.57 11.76 -10.41
C ARG A 156 9.99 11.98 -8.95
N ILE A 157 9.13 11.60 -8.00
CA ILE A 157 9.46 11.66 -6.58
C ILE A 157 10.61 10.70 -6.24
N LEU A 158 10.59 9.46 -6.75
CA LEU A 158 11.68 8.50 -6.55
C LEU A 158 13.00 8.95 -7.17
N ASP A 159 12.96 9.67 -8.28
CA ASP A 159 14.13 10.25 -8.94
C ASP A 159 14.67 11.49 -8.19
N GLY A 160 14.03 11.91 -7.10
CA GLY A 160 14.50 12.95 -6.19
C GLY A 160 14.09 14.37 -6.62
N GLU A 161 13.06 14.54 -7.43
CA GLU A 161 12.56 15.89 -7.73
C GLU A 161 12.13 16.61 -6.44
N PRO A 162 12.60 17.84 -6.19
CA PRO A 162 12.33 18.57 -4.95
C PRO A 162 10.87 19.03 -4.83
N GLU A 163 10.18 19.09 -5.97
CA GLU A 163 8.75 19.41 -6.05
C GLU A 163 8.09 18.70 -7.24
N VAL A 164 6.82 18.40 -7.14
CA VAL A 164 6.03 17.75 -8.19
C VAL A 164 4.72 18.48 -8.41
N LYS A 165 4.23 18.43 -9.66
CA LYS A 165 2.96 19.06 -9.99
C LYS A 165 1.81 18.10 -9.70
N ILE A 166 0.94 18.45 -8.75
CA ILE A 166 -0.26 17.71 -8.38
C ILE A 166 -1.47 18.65 -8.51
N MET A 167 -2.51 18.22 -9.24
CA MET A 167 -3.76 18.99 -9.42
C MET A 167 -3.53 20.46 -9.82
N LYS A 168 -2.54 20.70 -10.69
CA LYS A 168 -2.09 22.01 -11.21
C LYS A 168 -1.26 22.86 -10.23
N GLU A 169 -1.01 22.40 -9.01
CA GLU A 169 -0.18 23.07 -8.01
C GLU A 169 1.20 22.40 -7.90
N TRP A 170 2.24 23.20 -7.64
CA TRP A 170 3.56 22.70 -7.31
C TRP A 170 3.61 22.37 -5.82
N VAL A 171 3.89 21.11 -5.51
CA VAL A 171 3.92 20.57 -4.15
C VAL A 171 5.35 20.18 -3.81
N PRO A 172 5.96 20.79 -2.77
CA PRO A 172 7.33 20.43 -2.37
C PRO A 172 7.37 19.04 -1.75
N VAL A 173 8.41 18.27 -2.09
CA VAL A 173 8.68 16.93 -1.55
C VAL A 173 9.66 17.06 -0.39
N ARG A 174 9.15 17.10 0.83
CA ARG A 174 9.94 17.23 2.08
C ARG A 174 9.81 15.99 2.97
N CYS A 175 8.80 15.16 2.71
CA CYS A 175 8.61 13.91 3.45
C CYS A 175 9.75 12.92 3.19
N ARG A 176 9.89 11.95 4.06
CA ARG A 176 10.80 10.82 3.82
C ARG A 176 10.23 9.92 2.73
N ILE A 177 11.10 9.48 1.83
CA ILE A 177 10.74 8.53 0.78
C ILE A 177 11.29 7.15 1.18
N ALA A 178 10.39 6.17 1.28
CA ALA A 178 10.74 4.76 1.44
C ALA A 178 10.39 4.01 0.16
N ARG A 179 11.23 3.10 -0.25
CA ARG A 179 10.98 2.16 -1.35
C ARG A 179 11.20 0.75 -0.84
N LEU A 180 10.14 -0.06 -0.86
CA LEU A 180 10.19 -1.45 -0.46
C LEU A 180 10.32 -2.34 -1.71
N GLY A 181 11.34 -3.20 -1.72
CA GLY A 181 11.52 -4.26 -2.72
C GLY A 181 10.76 -5.53 -2.33
N GLY A 182 10.76 -6.53 -3.24
CA GLY A 182 10.19 -7.85 -2.94
C GLY A 182 8.67 -7.96 -2.98
N TRP A 183 7.97 -6.88 -3.35
CA TRP A 183 6.51 -6.83 -3.43
C TRP A 183 5.97 -7.03 -4.86
N SER A 184 6.84 -7.35 -5.83
CA SER A 184 6.39 -7.57 -7.20
C SER A 184 5.64 -8.89 -7.31
N ALA A 185 4.45 -8.85 -7.92
CA ALA A 185 3.71 -10.04 -8.34
C ALA A 185 3.88 -10.31 -9.85
N HIS A 186 4.77 -9.58 -10.51
CA HIS A 186 5.09 -9.77 -11.92
C HIS A 186 6.21 -10.78 -12.06
N GLY A 187 6.04 -11.74 -12.96
CA GLY A 187 7.13 -12.63 -13.38
C GLY A 187 8.25 -11.83 -14.04
N ASP A 188 9.48 -12.15 -13.70
CA ASP A 188 10.65 -11.60 -14.37
C ASP A 188 10.91 -12.29 -15.72
N TYR A 189 12.00 -11.91 -16.40
CA TYR A 189 12.36 -12.49 -17.68
C TYR A 189 12.58 -14.02 -17.60
N GLU A 190 13.19 -14.49 -16.53
CA GLU A 190 13.46 -15.93 -16.32
C GLU A 190 12.18 -16.70 -16.04
N ASP A 191 11.27 -16.12 -15.26
CA ASP A 191 9.95 -16.68 -15.00
C ASP A 191 9.14 -16.81 -16.29
N LEU A 192 9.17 -15.78 -17.15
CA LEU A 192 8.50 -15.81 -18.44
C LEU A 192 9.09 -16.88 -19.37
N LEU A 193 10.42 -17.00 -19.44
CA LEU A 193 11.08 -18.06 -20.22
C LEU A 193 10.73 -19.45 -19.68
N ARG A 194 10.70 -19.62 -18.38
CA ARG A 194 10.31 -20.91 -17.75
C ARG A 194 8.87 -21.24 -18.05
N TRP A 195 7.96 -20.27 -17.97
CA TRP A 195 6.55 -20.45 -18.32
C TRP A 195 6.34 -20.79 -19.79
N MET A 196 7.14 -20.20 -20.68
CA MET A 196 7.08 -20.47 -22.13
C MET A 196 7.79 -21.77 -22.55
N SER A 197 8.63 -22.36 -21.71
CA SER A 197 9.46 -23.52 -22.06
C SER A 197 8.68 -24.74 -22.62
N PRO A 198 7.45 -25.06 -22.16
CA PRO A 198 6.66 -26.15 -22.76
C PRO A 198 6.23 -25.86 -24.19
N LEU A 199 6.13 -24.58 -24.61
CA LEU A 199 5.76 -24.18 -25.96
C LEU A 199 6.91 -24.39 -26.95
N ALA A 200 8.15 -24.36 -26.51
CA ALA A 200 9.33 -24.60 -27.35
C ALA A 200 9.44 -26.04 -27.85
N THR A 201 8.70 -26.99 -27.26
CA THR A 201 8.66 -28.41 -27.62
C THR A 201 7.38 -28.81 -28.35
N ALA A 202 6.50 -27.83 -28.65
CA ALA A 202 5.31 -28.08 -29.47
C ALA A 202 5.71 -28.33 -30.93
N PRO A 203 5.20 -29.36 -31.61
CA PRO A 203 5.55 -29.71 -32.96
C PRO A 203 5.09 -28.67 -33.98
#